data_298df4cf3658b6ee4943588e8730424c
#
_entry.id   298df4cf3658b6ee4943588e8730424c
#
_cell.length_a   1.000
_cell.length_b   1.000
_cell.length_c   1.000
_cell.angle_alpha   90.00
_cell.angle_beta   90.00
_cell.angle_gamma   90.00
#
_symmetry.space_group_name_H-M   'P 1'
#
loop_
_entity.id
_entity.type
_entity.pdbx_description
1 polymer ?
#
loop_
_entity_poly.entity_id
_entity_poly.type
_entity_poly.pdbx_seq_one_letter_code
_entity_poly.pdbx_strand_id
1 'polypeptide(L)'
;MADKKIDQLGKVKMFASLNKKELGLVAKASDVIKVGAGTDIVKEGDIGHEFYLISRGSAAVKRGGRKVATLGPGSSFGEMALLDRGPRNATVTATEDTELVVLGQREFMAVLDQVPPVAHKLLVAMAARLREADSRAVS
;
A
#
# COMPACT_ATOMS: atom_id res chain seq x y z
N MET A 1 -4.03 12.67 -14.16
CA MET A 1 -4.51 11.32 -14.40
C MET A 1 -3.43 10.32 -14.11
N ALA A 2 -2.78 9.72 -15.13
CA ALA A 2 -1.69 8.78 -14.87
C ALA A 2 -0.57 9.42 -14.06
N ASP A 3 -0.25 10.70 -14.30
CA ASP A 3 0.81 11.40 -13.58
C ASP A 3 0.53 11.56 -12.10
N LYS A 4 -0.74 11.84 -11.73
CA LYS A 4 -1.12 11.96 -10.33
C LYS A 4 -0.97 10.62 -9.60
N LYS A 5 -1.37 9.52 -10.24
CA LYS A 5 -1.26 8.18 -9.71
C LYS A 5 0.21 7.80 -9.51
N ILE A 6 1.05 8.12 -10.51
CA ILE A 6 2.49 7.87 -10.45
C ILE A 6 3.12 8.68 -9.31
N ASP A 7 2.78 9.97 -9.19
CA ASP A 7 3.31 10.84 -8.14
C ASP A 7 2.94 10.32 -6.75
N GLN A 8 1.69 9.92 -6.57
CA GLN A 8 1.22 9.39 -5.28
C GLN A 8 1.91 8.08 -4.93
N LEU A 9 2.06 7.16 -5.89
CA LEU A 9 2.76 5.89 -5.67
C LEU A 9 4.23 6.13 -5.31
N GLY A 10 4.86 7.12 -5.93
CA GLY A 10 6.27 7.44 -5.66
C GLY A 10 6.54 7.96 -4.25
N LYS A 11 5.52 8.41 -3.55
CA LYS A 11 5.64 8.88 -2.16
C LYS A 11 5.49 7.75 -1.15
N VAL A 12 5.05 6.57 -1.58
CA VAL A 12 4.98 5.39 -0.72
C VAL A 12 6.41 4.92 -0.46
N LYS A 13 6.77 4.70 0.81
CA LYS A 13 8.14 4.32 1.18
C LYS A 13 8.65 3.13 0.37
N MET A 14 7.83 2.12 0.18
CA MET A 14 8.20 0.92 -0.56
C MET A 14 8.60 1.23 -2.00
N PHE A 15 8.00 2.24 -2.61
CA PHE A 15 8.21 2.59 -4.01
C PHE A 15 9.08 3.83 -4.22
N ALA A 16 9.57 4.44 -3.15
CA ALA A 16 10.28 5.73 -3.22
C ALA A 16 11.57 5.67 -4.04
N SER A 17 12.19 4.50 -4.15
CA SER A 17 13.44 4.34 -4.91
C SER A 17 13.21 3.99 -6.38
N LEU A 18 11.96 3.78 -6.79
CA LEU A 18 11.64 3.47 -8.18
C LEU A 18 11.69 4.74 -9.03
N ASN A 19 12.18 4.61 -10.26
CA ASN A 19 12.16 5.71 -11.21
C ASN A 19 10.77 5.87 -11.82
N LYS A 20 10.58 6.93 -12.60
CA LYS A 20 9.27 7.26 -13.17
C LYS A 20 8.74 6.16 -14.08
N LYS A 21 9.61 5.54 -14.87
CA LYS A 21 9.23 4.43 -15.75
C LYS A 21 8.75 3.22 -14.94
N GLU A 22 9.48 2.88 -13.89
CA GLU A 22 9.12 1.77 -13.01
C GLU A 22 7.80 2.05 -12.28
N LEU A 23 7.63 3.27 -11.76
CA LEU A 23 6.38 3.69 -11.13
C LEU A 23 5.21 3.62 -12.11
N GLY A 24 5.46 3.96 -13.38
CA GLY A 24 4.46 3.83 -14.43
C GLY A 24 3.97 2.41 -14.63
N LEU A 25 4.86 1.44 -14.50
CA LEU A 25 4.49 0.01 -14.60
C LEU A 25 3.63 -0.42 -13.42
N VAL A 26 3.98 0.03 -12.21
CA VAL A 26 3.18 -0.25 -11.01
C VAL A 26 1.80 0.42 -11.15
N ALA A 27 1.75 1.66 -11.60
CA ALA A 27 0.51 2.38 -11.81
C ALA A 27 -0.39 1.67 -12.83
N LYS A 28 0.20 1.19 -13.93
CA LYS A 28 -0.54 0.47 -14.97
C LYS A 28 -1.13 -0.85 -14.45
N ALA A 29 -0.43 -1.50 -13.54
CA ALA A 29 -0.87 -2.77 -12.95
C ALA A 29 -1.95 -2.58 -11.88
N SER A 30 -2.18 -1.35 -11.43
CA SER A 30 -3.15 -1.04 -10.38
C SER A 30 -4.48 -0.56 -10.97
N ASP A 31 -5.54 -0.68 -10.16
CA ASP A 31 -6.87 -0.21 -10.52
C ASP A 31 -7.27 0.96 -9.62
N VAL A 32 -8.24 1.74 -10.07
CA VAL A 32 -8.85 2.81 -9.27
C VAL A 32 -10.28 2.38 -8.95
N ILE A 33 -10.62 2.39 -7.66
CA ILE A 33 -11.98 2.10 -7.21
C ILE A 33 -12.49 3.23 -6.34
N LYS A 34 -13.81 3.34 -6.24
CA LYS A 34 -14.48 4.31 -5.37
C LYS A 34 -15.36 3.56 -4.39
N VAL A 35 -15.30 3.96 -3.13
CA VAL A 35 -16.13 3.38 -2.08
C VAL A 35 -16.84 4.49 -1.33
N GLY A 36 -18.03 4.20 -0.83
CA GLY A 36 -18.80 5.16 -0.05
C GLY A 36 -18.37 5.20 1.41
N ALA A 37 -18.74 6.28 2.08
CA ALA A 37 -18.54 6.44 3.51
C ALA A 37 -19.14 5.23 4.25
N GLY A 38 -18.42 4.72 5.26
CA GLY A 38 -18.86 3.58 6.04
C GLY A 38 -18.44 2.22 5.50
N THR A 39 -17.84 2.17 4.30
CA THR A 39 -17.37 0.91 3.72
C THR A 39 -16.11 0.43 4.43
N ASP A 40 -16.12 -0.82 4.87
CA ASP A 40 -14.91 -1.48 5.36
C ASP A 40 -14.09 -1.91 4.16
N ILE A 41 -12.98 -1.22 3.92
CA ILE A 41 -12.09 -1.49 2.79
C ILE A 41 -11.35 -2.82 3.04
N VAL A 42 -10.84 -2.99 4.24
CA VAL A 42 -10.25 -4.24 4.72
C VAL A 42 -10.73 -4.50 6.13
N LYS A 43 -10.79 -5.77 6.52
CA LYS A 43 -11.26 -6.18 7.85
C LYS A 43 -10.17 -6.91 8.60
N GLU A 44 -10.01 -6.57 9.86
CA GLU A 44 -9.05 -7.22 10.76
C GLU A 44 -9.31 -8.73 10.78
N GLY A 45 -8.24 -9.50 10.63
CA GLY A 45 -8.31 -10.95 10.62
C GLY A 45 -8.50 -11.59 9.24
N ASP A 46 -9.04 -10.84 8.27
CA ASP A 46 -9.19 -11.36 6.91
C ASP A 46 -7.84 -11.46 6.23
N ILE A 47 -7.68 -12.45 5.35
CA ILE A 47 -6.44 -12.61 4.59
C ILE A 47 -6.34 -11.51 3.55
N GLY A 48 -5.21 -10.78 3.57
CA GLY A 48 -4.97 -9.68 2.65
C GLY A 48 -4.26 -10.13 1.37
N HIS A 49 -4.69 -9.56 0.25
CA HIS A 49 -4.10 -9.81 -1.07
C HIS A 49 -3.76 -8.53 -1.81
N GLU A 50 -4.07 -7.38 -1.23
CA GLU A 50 -4.05 -6.12 -1.96
C GLU A 50 -3.46 -5.01 -1.11
N PHE A 51 -2.78 -4.10 -1.81
CA PHE A 51 -2.28 -2.84 -1.30
C PHE A 51 -3.23 -1.73 -1.73
N TYR A 52 -3.44 -0.75 -0.87
CA TYR A 52 -4.32 0.38 -1.13
C TYR A 52 -3.61 1.70 -0.89
N LEU A 53 -3.87 2.65 -1.77
CA LEU A 53 -3.41 4.04 -1.64
C LEU A 53 -4.63 4.95 -1.74
N ILE A 54 -4.83 5.82 -0.77
CA ILE A 54 -5.93 6.78 -0.81
C ILE A 54 -5.53 7.93 -1.72
N SER A 55 -6.25 8.11 -2.82
CA SER A 55 -6.04 9.26 -3.72
C SER A 55 -6.93 10.43 -3.36
N ARG A 56 -8.15 10.16 -2.85
CA ARG A 56 -9.10 11.15 -2.35
C ARG A 56 -9.90 10.55 -1.22
N GLY A 57 -10.30 11.39 -0.27
CA GLY A 57 -11.13 10.96 0.84
C GLY A 57 -10.32 10.64 2.06
N SER A 58 -10.90 9.85 2.95
CA SER A 58 -10.26 9.51 4.22
C SER A 58 -10.81 8.20 4.77
N ALA A 59 -10.04 7.61 5.68
CA ALA A 59 -10.40 6.34 6.31
C ALA A 59 -9.91 6.31 7.75
N ALA A 60 -10.64 5.57 8.59
CA ALA A 60 -10.26 5.32 9.96
C ALA A 60 -9.67 3.92 10.07
N VAL A 61 -8.55 3.80 10.76
CA VAL A 61 -7.91 2.53 11.07
C VAL A 61 -8.35 2.12 12.47
N LYS A 62 -8.90 0.92 12.60
CA LYS A 62 -9.36 0.38 13.88
C LYS A 62 -8.68 -0.94 14.18
N ARG A 63 -8.33 -1.11 15.43
CA ARG A 63 -7.71 -2.35 15.90
C ARG A 63 -8.37 -2.73 17.22
N GLY A 64 -8.94 -3.95 17.26
CA GLY A 64 -9.70 -4.38 18.41
C GLY A 64 -10.92 -3.49 18.69
N GLY A 65 -11.54 -2.94 17.64
CA GLY A 65 -12.70 -2.06 17.75
C GLY A 65 -12.37 -0.60 18.12
N ARG A 66 -11.09 -0.28 18.34
CA ARG A 66 -10.64 1.07 18.70
C ARG A 66 -9.99 1.77 17.53
N LYS A 67 -10.35 3.03 17.31
CA LYS A 67 -9.69 3.86 16.31
C LYS A 67 -8.26 4.17 16.75
N VAL A 68 -7.29 3.79 15.93
CA VAL A 68 -5.87 4.02 16.23
C VAL A 68 -5.22 5.04 15.28
N ALA A 69 -5.85 5.35 14.15
CA ALA A 69 -5.32 6.32 13.20
C ALA A 69 -6.39 6.79 12.23
N THR A 70 -6.11 7.91 11.57
CA THR A 70 -6.91 8.42 10.45
C THR A 70 -5.96 8.56 9.25
N LEU A 71 -6.40 8.07 8.10
CA LEU A 71 -5.64 8.13 6.86
C LEU A 71 -6.31 9.10 5.89
N GLY A 72 -5.53 9.90 5.20
CA GLY A 72 -6.00 10.85 4.20
C GLY A 72 -5.33 10.65 2.86
N PRO A 73 -5.51 11.60 1.91
CA PRO A 73 -4.91 11.49 0.59
C PRO A 73 -3.40 11.33 0.67
N GLY A 74 -2.87 10.38 -0.11
CA GLY A 74 -1.45 10.03 -0.08
C GLY A 74 -1.09 8.95 0.91
N SER A 75 -1.96 8.62 1.85
CA SER A 75 -1.74 7.52 2.80
C SER A 75 -1.97 6.18 2.13
N SER A 76 -1.22 5.18 2.56
CA SER A 76 -1.32 3.82 2.03
C SER A 76 -1.40 2.79 3.15
N PHE A 77 -1.91 1.62 2.84
CA PHE A 77 -1.99 0.52 3.78
C PHE A 77 -1.99 -0.82 3.04
N GLY A 78 -1.60 -1.87 3.73
CA GLY A 78 -1.61 -3.22 3.20
C GLY A 78 -0.43 -3.59 2.33
N GLU A 79 0.70 -2.86 2.40
CA GLU A 79 1.88 -3.15 1.58
C GLU A 79 2.47 -4.54 1.84
N MET A 80 2.33 -5.06 3.07
CA MET A 80 2.84 -6.41 3.36
C MET A 80 2.08 -7.49 2.59
N ALA A 81 0.83 -7.23 2.24
CA ALA A 81 0.01 -8.18 1.48
C ALA A 81 0.54 -8.39 0.05
N LEU A 82 1.36 -7.48 -0.46
CA LEU A 82 1.99 -7.63 -1.77
C LEU A 82 3.07 -8.69 -1.78
N LEU A 83 3.68 -8.95 -0.64
CA LEU A 83 4.80 -9.87 -0.52
C LEU A 83 4.41 -11.16 0.20
N ASP A 84 3.56 -11.05 1.21
CA ASP A 84 3.20 -12.16 2.07
C ASP A 84 1.73 -12.10 2.42
N ARG A 85 0.98 -13.13 2.09
CA ARG A 85 -0.43 -13.23 2.43
C ARG A 85 -0.55 -13.55 3.92
N GLY A 86 -1.15 -12.64 4.63
CA GLY A 86 -1.37 -12.83 6.06
C GLY A 86 -2.65 -12.14 6.49
N PRO A 87 -3.10 -12.39 7.72
CA PRO A 87 -4.29 -11.72 8.22
C PRO A 87 -4.04 -10.23 8.38
N ARG A 88 -5.05 -9.43 8.04
CA ARG A 88 -5.02 -7.99 8.26
C ARG A 88 -4.93 -7.72 9.76
N ASN A 89 -4.08 -6.80 10.16
CA ASN A 89 -3.92 -6.44 11.57
C ASN A 89 -4.84 -5.31 12.02
N ALA A 90 -5.67 -4.83 11.13
CA ALA A 90 -6.61 -3.74 11.42
C ALA A 90 -7.75 -3.74 10.41
N THR A 91 -8.85 -3.10 10.80
CA THR A 91 -9.97 -2.78 9.92
C THR A 91 -9.78 -1.33 9.45
N VAL A 92 -9.92 -1.09 8.15
CA VAL A 92 -9.84 0.27 7.58
C VAL A 92 -11.19 0.58 6.96
N THR A 93 -11.86 1.59 7.51
CA THR A 93 -13.23 1.98 7.12
C THR A 93 -13.21 3.38 6.52
N ALA A 94 -13.79 3.54 5.33
CA ALA A 94 -13.92 4.86 4.71
C ALA A 94 -14.80 5.76 5.60
N THR A 95 -14.32 6.97 5.89
CA THR A 95 -15.08 7.94 6.69
C THR A 95 -15.84 8.93 5.83
N GLU A 96 -15.55 8.96 4.55
CA GLU A 96 -16.26 9.74 3.53
C GLU A 96 -16.11 8.99 2.21
N ASP A 97 -16.73 9.50 1.15
CA ASP A 97 -16.55 8.92 -0.17
C ASP A 97 -15.05 8.97 -0.52
N THR A 98 -14.50 7.82 -0.86
CA THR A 98 -13.04 7.65 -0.97
C THR A 98 -12.69 6.99 -2.29
N GLU A 99 -11.66 7.52 -2.93
CA GLU A 99 -11.08 6.95 -4.14
C GLU A 99 -9.75 6.27 -3.77
N LEU A 100 -9.60 5.03 -4.21
CA LEU A 100 -8.47 4.19 -3.86
C LEU A 100 -7.75 3.71 -5.12
N VAL A 101 -6.42 3.71 -5.06
CA VAL A 101 -5.59 2.98 -6.01
C VAL A 101 -5.34 1.62 -5.38
N VAL A 102 -5.67 0.54 -6.08
CA VAL A 102 -5.59 -0.83 -5.58
C VAL A 102 -4.60 -1.61 -6.40
N LEU A 103 -3.64 -2.24 -5.74
CA LEU A 103 -2.65 -3.09 -6.38
C LEU A 103 -2.73 -4.49 -5.78
N GLY A 104 -3.08 -5.48 -6.61
CA GLY A 104 -3.15 -6.86 -6.17
C GLY A 104 -1.78 -7.53 -6.14
N GLN A 105 -1.63 -8.54 -5.30
CA GLN A 105 -0.38 -9.30 -5.18
C GLN A 105 0.01 -9.93 -6.52
N ARG A 106 -0.94 -10.52 -7.23
CA ARG A 106 -0.68 -11.19 -8.50
C ARG A 106 -0.12 -10.22 -9.54
N GLU A 107 -0.75 -9.05 -9.67
CA GLU A 107 -0.35 -8.01 -10.60
C GLU A 107 1.02 -7.46 -10.24
N PHE A 108 1.28 -7.29 -8.94
CA PHE A 108 2.57 -6.81 -8.46
C PHE A 108 3.69 -7.81 -8.74
N MET A 109 3.44 -9.10 -8.49
CA MET A 109 4.42 -10.15 -8.79
C MET A 109 4.77 -10.19 -10.27
N ALA A 110 3.77 -9.96 -11.15
CA ALA A 110 4.02 -9.89 -12.58
C ALA A 110 4.97 -8.74 -12.93
N VAL A 111 4.84 -7.59 -12.28
CA VAL A 111 5.77 -6.46 -12.47
C VAL A 111 7.19 -6.86 -12.04
N LEU A 112 7.31 -7.53 -10.90
CA LEU A 112 8.61 -7.97 -10.40
C LEU A 112 9.28 -8.96 -11.36
N ASP A 113 8.51 -9.88 -11.93
CA ASP A 113 9.03 -10.87 -12.88
C ASP A 113 9.48 -10.22 -14.18
N GLN A 114 8.77 -9.20 -14.64
CA GLN A 114 9.08 -8.51 -15.90
C GLN A 114 10.23 -7.52 -15.75
N VAL A 115 10.40 -6.94 -14.56
CA VAL A 115 11.38 -5.87 -14.32
C VAL A 115 12.18 -6.20 -13.06
N PRO A 116 13.16 -7.12 -13.16
CA PRO A 116 13.95 -7.52 -11.98
C PRO A 116 14.57 -6.39 -11.17
N PRO A 117 15.02 -5.26 -11.76
CA PRO A 117 15.53 -4.14 -10.96
C PRO A 117 14.54 -3.60 -9.94
N VAL A 118 13.22 -3.69 -10.21
CA VAL A 118 12.21 -3.27 -9.23
C VAL A 118 12.28 -4.15 -7.98
N ALA A 119 12.39 -5.45 -8.17
CA ALA A 119 12.53 -6.40 -7.05
C ALA A 119 13.76 -6.09 -6.21
N HIS A 120 14.89 -5.81 -6.86
CA HIS A 120 16.13 -5.46 -6.15
C HIS A 120 15.96 -4.20 -5.32
N LYS A 121 15.37 -3.15 -5.88
CA LYS A 121 15.13 -1.88 -5.17
C LYS A 121 14.21 -2.07 -3.97
N LEU A 122 13.20 -2.93 -4.11
CA LEU A 122 12.28 -3.22 -3.01
C LEU A 122 12.98 -3.99 -1.89
N LEU A 123 13.86 -4.93 -2.22
CA LEU A 123 14.64 -5.64 -1.23
C LEU A 123 15.54 -4.69 -0.44
N VAL A 124 16.16 -3.74 -1.11
CA VAL A 124 16.99 -2.72 -0.45
C VAL A 124 16.14 -1.86 0.48
N ALA A 125 14.96 -1.45 0.04
CA ALA A 125 14.04 -0.65 0.85
C ALA A 125 13.57 -1.43 2.08
N MET A 126 13.26 -2.71 1.91
CA MET A 126 12.86 -3.58 3.01
C MET A 126 14.00 -3.77 4.03
N ALA A 127 15.23 -3.92 3.54
CA ALA A 127 16.40 -4.02 4.41
C ALA A 127 16.57 -2.76 5.26
N ALA A 128 16.36 -1.59 4.66
CA ALA A 128 16.44 -0.32 5.38
C ALA A 128 15.39 -0.24 6.48
N ARG A 129 14.16 -0.70 6.20
CA ARG A 129 13.09 -0.72 7.20
C ARG A 129 13.39 -1.69 8.35
N LEU A 130 13.97 -2.84 8.02
CA LEU A 130 14.39 -3.79 9.04
C LEU A 130 15.47 -3.21 9.94
N ARG A 131 16.42 -2.49 9.38
CA ARG A 131 17.47 -1.81 10.17
C ARG A 131 16.87 -0.77 11.10
N GLU A 132 15.90 0.01 10.64
CA GLU A 132 15.20 0.97 11.49
C GLU A 132 14.50 0.28 12.65
N ALA A 133 13.81 -0.83 12.39
CA ALA A 133 13.13 -1.60 13.41
C ALA A 133 14.14 -2.18 14.42
N ASP A 134 15.28 -2.67 13.92
CA ASP A 134 16.33 -3.27 14.76
C ASP A 134 17.19 -2.24 15.47
N SER A 135 17.11 -0.96 15.11
CA SER A 135 17.93 0.08 15.75
C SER A 135 17.68 0.20 17.24
N ARG A 136 16.56 -0.31 17.75
CA ARG A 136 16.21 -0.34 19.16
C ARG A 136 16.77 -1.58 19.86
N ALA A 137 17.14 -2.59 19.09
CA ALA A 137 17.74 -3.80 19.63
C ALA A 137 19.25 -3.62 19.66
N VAL A 138 19.89 -4.31 20.58
CA VAL A 138 21.34 -4.34 20.61
C VAL A 138 21.80 -5.26 19.49
N SER A 139 22.47 -4.69 18.55
CA SER A 139 22.95 -5.46 17.41
C SER A 139 24.42 -5.25 17.21
#